data_3476247cf92a535ad8ba6c5d98b4deee
#
_entry.id   3476247cf92a535ad8ba6c5d98b4deee
#
_cell.length_a   1.000
_cell.length_b   1.000
_cell.length_c   1.000
_cell.angle_alpha   90.00
_cell.angle_beta   90.00
_cell.angle_gamma   90.00
#
_symmetry.space_group_name_H-M   'P 1'
#
loop_
_entity.id
_entity.type
_entity.pdbx_description
1 polymer ?
#
loop_
_entity_poly.entity_id
_entity_poly.type
_entity_poly.pdbx_seq_one_letter_code
_entity_poly.pdbx_strand_id
1 'polypeptide(L)'
;VFGNAEVFGNAEVFGNAEVFGNTRVSGDAMVSGDARVFDNAMVFGNARVSGDARVFDNAEVSGNADYTTIHGFGTQFRTTTFFRCKDKQVKVSCGCFYGTIPEFREQVKNTRDGKIAEEYLMIADLMEKHFAEEAK
;
A
#
# COMPACT_ATOMS: atom_id res chain seq x y z
N VAL A 1 -4.92 -2.21 -17.61
CA VAL A 1 -4.59 -3.62 -17.38
C VAL A 1 -3.72 -4.13 -18.50
N PHE A 2 -2.52 -4.55 -18.18
CA PHE A 2 -1.60 -5.05 -19.21
C PHE A 2 -0.61 -6.04 -18.60
N GLY A 3 0.22 -6.64 -19.46
CA GLY A 3 1.11 -7.73 -19.07
C GLY A 3 0.31 -9.00 -18.80
N ASN A 4 0.68 -9.74 -17.76
CA ASN A 4 -0.01 -10.96 -17.36
C ASN A 4 -1.08 -10.71 -16.29
N ALA A 5 -1.44 -9.45 -16.06
CA ALA A 5 -2.42 -9.10 -15.04
C ALA A 5 -3.81 -9.63 -15.41
N GLU A 6 -4.54 -10.06 -14.39
CA GLU A 6 -5.89 -10.59 -14.56
C GLU A 6 -6.87 -9.79 -13.69
N VAL A 7 -7.98 -9.38 -14.29
CA VAL A 7 -9.07 -8.72 -13.58
C VAL A 7 -10.33 -9.55 -13.88
N PHE A 8 -10.93 -10.09 -12.84
CA PHE A 8 -12.06 -11.00 -13.03
C PHE A 8 -13.06 -10.91 -11.87
N GLY A 9 -14.13 -11.70 -11.96
CA GLY A 9 -15.23 -11.58 -11.01
C GLY A 9 -15.96 -10.26 -11.21
N ASN A 10 -16.32 -9.59 -10.15
CA ASN A 10 -16.97 -8.28 -10.19
C ASN A 10 -15.97 -7.13 -10.00
N ALA A 11 -14.68 -7.41 -10.11
CA ALA A 11 -13.64 -6.41 -9.90
C ALA A 11 -13.68 -5.33 -10.98
N GLU A 12 -13.34 -4.10 -10.58
CA GLU A 12 -13.33 -2.96 -11.48
C GLU A 12 -12.00 -2.22 -11.38
N VAL A 13 -11.45 -1.86 -12.53
CA VAL A 13 -10.26 -1.00 -12.63
C VAL A 13 -10.64 0.17 -13.52
N PHE A 14 -10.57 1.38 -13.00
CA PHE A 14 -11.01 2.56 -13.73
C PHE A 14 -10.19 3.81 -13.37
N GLY A 15 -10.52 4.92 -13.99
CA GLY A 15 -9.73 6.14 -13.88
C GLY A 15 -8.40 5.97 -14.59
N ASN A 16 -7.33 6.48 -14.01
CA ASN A 16 -5.97 6.36 -14.54
C ASN A 16 -5.21 5.20 -13.90
N ALA A 17 -5.90 4.31 -13.19
CA ALA A 17 -5.26 3.20 -12.48
C ALA A 17 -4.58 2.23 -13.44
N GLU A 18 -3.46 1.71 -13.01
CA GLU A 18 -2.67 0.75 -13.79
C GLU A 18 -2.55 -0.56 -13.02
N VAL A 19 -2.87 -1.67 -13.70
CA VAL A 19 -2.71 -3.02 -13.16
C VAL A 19 -1.86 -3.80 -14.17
N PHE A 20 -0.71 -4.27 -13.74
CA PHE A 20 0.22 -4.92 -14.66
C PHE A 20 1.11 -5.94 -13.92
N GLY A 21 1.99 -6.59 -14.68
CA GLY A 21 2.80 -7.67 -14.13
C GLY A 21 1.99 -8.93 -13.96
N ASN A 22 2.22 -9.69 -12.90
CA ASN A 22 1.50 -10.93 -12.58
C ASN A 22 0.39 -10.70 -11.56
N THR A 23 -0.17 -9.51 -11.54
CA THR A 23 -1.17 -9.07 -10.59
C THR A 23 -2.53 -9.69 -10.85
N ARG A 24 -3.28 -9.91 -9.77
CA ARG A 24 -4.68 -10.39 -9.86
C ARG A 24 -5.58 -9.46 -9.07
N VAL A 25 -6.65 -9.00 -9.72
CA VAL A 25 -7.70 -8.20 -9.09
C VAL A 25 -9.00 -8.96 -9.28
N SER A 26 -9.65 -9.33 -8.19
CA SER A 26 -10.81 -10.22 -8.29
C SER A 26 -11.82 -9.93 -7.17
N GLY A 27 -12.88 -10.75 -7.13
CA GLY A 27 -13.98 -10.55 -6.18
C GLY A 27 -14.71 -9.25 -6.48
N ASP A 28 -14.98 -8.47 -5.44
CA ASP A 28 -15.63 -7.16 -5.55
C ASP A 28 -14.63 -6.02 -5.41
N ALA A 29 -13.34 -6.29 -5.66
CA ALA A 29 -12.28 -5.29 -5.50
C ALA A 29 -12.38 -4.17 -6.51
N MET A 30 -11.94 -2.98 -6.12
CA MET A 30 -11.89 -1.81 -7.00
C MET A 30 -10.51 -1.19 -6.97
N VAL A 31 -9.98 -0.85 -8.13
CA VAL A 31 -8.73 -0.11 -8.27
C VAL A 31 -9.04 1.13 -9.11
N SER A 32 -8.76 2.30 -8.57
CA SER A 32 -9.18 3.54 -9.22
C SER A 32 -8.21 4.68 -8.95
N GLY A 33 -8.54 5.87 -9.45
CA GLY A 33 -7.68 7.04 -9.33
C GLY A 33 -6.40 6.85 -10.11
N ASP A 34 -5.28 7.23 -9.51
CA ASP A 34 -3.94 7.04 -10.10
C ASP A 34 -3.20 5.87 -9.46
N ALA A 35 -3.93 4.93 -8.87
CA ALA A 35 -3.35 3.80 -8.18
C ALA A 35 -2.62 2.85 -9.13
N ARG A 36 -1.59 2.21 -8.62
CA ARG A 36 -0.81 1.22 -9.36
C ARG A 36 -0.72 -0.06 -8.58
N VAL A 37 -1.07 -1.16 -9.24
CA VAL A 37 -0.99 -2.50 -8.65
C VAL A 37 -0.16 -3.35 -9.61
N PHE A 38 0.95 -3.88 -9.12
CA PHE A 38 1.91 -4.56 -9.99
C PHE A 38 2.71 -5.62 -9.26
N ASP A 39 3.69 -6.20 -9.93
CA ASP A 39 4.50 -7.34 -9.48
C ASP A 39 3.60 -8.58 -9.29
N ASN A 40 3.62 -9.19 -8.13
CA ASN A 40 2.83 -10.39 -7.83
C ASN A 40 1.69 -10.07 -6.88
N ALA A 41 1.23 -8.82 -6.85
CA ALA A 41 0.19 -8.39 -5.93
C ALA A 41 -1.16 -9.02 -6.23
N MET A 42 -1.94 -9.23 -5.18
CA MET A 42 -3.31 -9.73 -5.28
C MET A 42 -4.22 -8.78 -4.53
N VAL A 43 -5.28 -8.33 -5.18
CA VAL A 43 -6.31 -7.47 -4.60
C VAL A 43 -7.64 -8.18 -4.80
N PHE A 44 -8.33 -8.50 -3.72
CA PHE A 44 -9.56 -9.30 -3.81
C PHE A 44 -10.50 -8.97 -2.64
N GLY A 45 -11.57 -9.75 -2.52
CA GLY A 45 -12.59 -9.46 -1.52
C GLY A 45 -13.26 -8.12 -1.81
N ASN A 46 -13.44 -7.29 -0.80
CA ASN A 46 -14.06 -5.97 -0.91
C ASN A 46 -13.04 -4.84 -0.88
N ALA A 47 -11.78 -5.13 -1.20
CA ALA A 47 -10.71 -4.13 -1.11
C ALA A 47 -10.91 -3.01 -2.13
N ARG A 48 -10.57 -1.80 -1.73
CA ARG A 48 -10.60 -0.62 -2.60
C ARG A 48 -9.24 0.03 -2.57
N VAL A 49 -8.55 0.05 -3.70
CA VAL A 49 -7.26 0.68 -3.85
C VAL A 49 -7.45 1.92 -4.71
N SER A 50 -7.15 3.08 -4.17
CA SER A 50 -7.47 4.34 -4.85
C SER A 50 -6.43 5.42 -4.57
N GLY A 51 -6.66 6.62 -5.09
CA GLY A 51 -5.75 7.74 -4.94
C GLY A 51 -4.44 7.44 -5.65
N ASP A 52 -3.34 7.77 -5.01
CA ASP A 52 -1.99 7.54 -5.54
C ASP A 52 -1.33 6.30 -4.94
N ALA A 53 -2.11 5.35 -4.46
CA ALA A 53 -1.61 4.15 -3.79
C ALA A 53 -0.79 3.28 -4.74
N ARG A 54 0.21 2.61 -4.17
CA ARG A 54 1.04 1.64 -4.89
C ARG A 54 1.02 0.33 -4.12
N VAL A 55 0.53 -0.72 -4.75
CA VAL A 55 0.44 -2.05 -4.15
C VAL A 55 1.23 -3.00 -5.06
N PHE A 56 2.25 -3.61 -4.52
CA PHE A 56 3.16 -4.39 -5.34
C PHE A 56 3.88 -5.48 -4.53
N ASP A 57 4.89 -6.10 -5.12
CA ASP A 57 5.63 -7.21 -4.53
C ASP A 57 4.67 -8.38 -4.29
N ASN A 58 4.68 -8.99 -3.13
CA ASN A 58 3.81 -10.11 -2.78
C ASN A 58 2.60 -9.65 -1.96
N ALA A 59 2.10 -8.45 -2.21
CA ALA A 59 0.97 -7.91 -1.48
C ALA A 59 -0.26 -8.80 -1.62
N GLU A 60 -0.99 -8.98 -0.52
CA GLU A 60 -2.30 -9.61 -0.50
C GLU A 60 -3.26 -8.69 0.21
N VAL A 61 -4.07 -7.98 -0.55
CA VAL A 61 -5.03 -7.03 -0.04
C VAL A 61 -6.42 -7.63 -0.25
N SER A 62 -7.01 -8.17 0.80
CA SER A 62 -8.31 -8.84 0.74
C SER A 62 -9.46 -7.97 1.21
N GLY A 63 -9.15 -6.85 1.83
CA GLY A 63 -10.15 -5.90 2.31
C GLY A 63 -9.47 -4.60 2.66
N ASN A 64 -10.26 -3.63 3.10
CA ASN A 64 -9.74 -2.30 3.42
C ASN A 64 -8.84 -2.31 4.67
N ALA A 65 -8.86 -3.38 5.45
CA ALA A 65 -8.00 -3.52 6.62
C ALA A 65 -6.57 -3.93 6.28
N ASP A 66 -6.31 -4.36 5.05
CA ASP A 66 -4.98 -4.83 4.63
C ASP A 66 -4.16 -3.78 3.92
N TYR A 67 -4.69 -2.58 3.80
CA TYR A 67 -4.04 -1.52 3.07
C TYR A 67 -4.52 -0.16 3.56
N THR A 68 -3.63 0.82 3.59
CA THR A 68 -4.02 2.20 3.86
C THR A 68 -2.99 3.15 3.26
N THR A 69 -3.39 4.40 3.08
CA THR A 69 -2.51 5.45 2.60
C THR A 69 -2.55 6.64 3.55
N ILE A 70 -1.45 7.37 3.59
CA ILE A 70 -1.37 8.66 4.25
C ILE A 70 -0.81 9.65 3.25
N HIS A 71 -1.46 10.78 3.10
CA HIS A 71 -1.11 11.77 2.10
C HIS A 71 -0.88 13.13 2.75
N GLY A 72 0.07 13.87 2.22
CA GLY A 72 0.26 15.26 2.63
C GLY A 72 1.35 15.47 3.66
N PHE A 73 2.17 14.46 3.93
CA PHE A 73 3.29 14.58 4.86
C PHE A 73 4.62 14.67 4.13
N GLY A 74 5.64 15.13 4.83
CA GLY A 74 6.97 15.32 4.28
C GLY A 74 7.09 16.63 3.49
N THR A 75 8.23 16.82 2.85
CA THR A 75 8.53 18.06 2.12
C THR A 75 7.82 18.17 0.78
N GLN A 76 7.42 17.04 0.22
CA GLN A 76 6.77 16.98 -1.09
C GLN A 76 5.31 16.52 -1.01
N PHE A 77 4.78 16.39 0.20
CA PHE A 77 3.39 16.02 0.45
C PHE A 77 2.99 14.74 -0.30
N ARG A 78 3.83 13.73 -0.24
CA ARG A 78 3.64 12.47 -0.96
C ARG A 78 2.58 11.61 -0.31
N THR A 79 2.08 10.66 -1.11
CA THR A 79 1.27 9.57 -0.59
C THR A 79 2.20 8.44 -0.13
N THR A 80 2.02 8.01 1.10
CA THR A 80 2.70 6.84 1.65
C THR A 80 1.70 5.70 1.72
N THR A 81 2.03 4.56 1.13
CA THR A 81 1.15 3.40 1.10
C THR A 81 1.69 2.33 2.03
N PHE A 82 0.80 1.79 2.87
CA PHE A 82 1.08 0.65 3.75
C PHE A 82 0.19 -0.49 3.31
N PHE A 83 0.76 -1.66 3.06
CA PHE A 83 -0.03 -2.81 2.62
C PHE A 83 0.51 -4.10 3.22
N ARG A 84 -0.40 -5.06 3.40
CA ARG A 84 -0.06 -6.38 3.95
C ARG A 84 0.37 -7.31 2.81
N CYS A 85 1.42 -8.08 3.04
CA CYS A 85 1.94 -9.03 2.09
C CYS A 85 1.55 -10.46 2.45
N LYS A 86 1.84 -11.38 1.54
CA LYS A 86 1.50 -12.79 1.68
C LYS A 86 2.08 -13.41 2.95
N ASP A 87 3.27 -12.97 3.37
CA ASP A 87 3.93 -13.45 4.58
C ASP A 87 3.43 -12.76 5.85
N LYS A 88 2.36 -11.99 5.75
CA LYS A 88 1.75 -11.22 6.85
C LYS A 88 2.55 -9.99 7.27
N GLN A 89 3.67 -9.71 6.64
CA GLN A 89 4.41 -8.48 6.89
C GLN A 89 3.72 -7.29 6.23
N VAL A 90 3.85 -6.13 6.86
CA VAL A 90 3.38 -4.86 6.31
C VAL A 90 4.57 -4.16 5.66
N LYS A 91 4.40 -3.78 4.40
CA LYS A 91 5.40 -3.03 3.65
C LYS A 91 4.97 -1.59 3.48
N VAL A 92 5.96 -0.72 3.36
CA VAL A 92 5.75 0.72 3.24
C VAL A 92 6.37 1.18 1.91
N SER A 93 5.58 1.89 1.13
CA SER A 93 6.06 2.56 -0.08
C SER A 93 5.93 4.07 0.10
N CYS A 94 7.04 4.78 0.12
CA CYS A 94 7.07 6.22 0.33
C CYS A 94 8.16 6.83 -0.57
N GLY A 95 7.75 7.45 -1.67
CA GLY A 95 8.68 7.98 -2.63
C GLY A 95 9.56 6.86 -3.20
N CYS A 96 10.85 6.99 -3.03
CA CYS A 96 11.81 5.97 -3.47
C CYS A 96 12.05 4.88 -2.44
N PHE A 97 11.47 5.03 -1.25
CA PHE A 97 11.64 4.03 -0.19
C PHE A 97 10.63 2.91 -0.33
N TYR A 98 11.10 1.70 -0.09
CA TYR A 98 10.26 0.52 0.01
C TYR A 98 10.88 -0.43 1.04
N GLY A 99 10.09 -0.91 1.99
CA GLY A 99 10.57 -1.83 3.01
C GLY A 99 9.53 -2.06 4.09
N THR A 100 9.95 -2.68 5.17
CA THR A 100 9.10 -2.95 6.33
C THR A 100 8.95 -1.69 7.19
N ILE A 101 8.04 -1.75 8.18
CA ILE A 101 7.87 -0.62 9.10
C ILE A 101 9.15 -0.35 9.90
N PRO A 102 9.84 -1.36 10.48
CA PRO A 102 11.12 -1.08 11.14
C PRO A 102 12.15 -0.45 10.22
N GLU A 103 12.22 -0.91 8.97
CA GLU A 103 13.13 -0.32 7.99
C GLU A 103 12.74 1.12 7.65
N PHE A 104 11.44 1.41 7.59
CA PHE A 104 10.94 2.76 7.37
C PHE A 104 11.35 3.69 8.51
N ARG A 105 11.23 3.24 9.77
CA ARG A 105 11.70 4.02 10.92
C ARG A 105 13.17 4.36 10.81
N GLU A 106 13.98 3.38 10.43
CA GLU A 106 15.42 3.58 10.28
C GLU A 106 15.73 4.58 9.18
N GLN A 107 15.05 4.47 8.05
CA GLN A 107 15.19 5.42 6.94
C GLN A 107 14.83 6.84 7.39
N VAL A 108 13.76 7.00 8.13
CA VAL A 108 13.33 8.31 8.63
C VAL A 108 14.39 8.90 9.56
N LYS A 109 14.92 8.11 10.49
CA LYS A 109 15.95 8.56 11.41
C LYS A 109 17.22 9.00 10.70
N ASN A 110 17.57 8.33 9.59
CA ASN A 110 18.79 8.60 8.86
C ASN A 110 18.69 9.75 7.85
N THR A 111 17.45 10.08 7.41
CA THR A 111 17.25 11.04 6.31
C THR A 111 16.38 12.23 6.65
N ARG A 112 15.72 12.21 7.80
CA ARG A 112 14.81 13.28 8.23
C ARG A 112 15.18 13.74 9.63
N ASP A 113 14.76 14.95 9.97
CA ASP A 113 14.89 15.47 11.32
C ASP A 113 13.72 16.39 11.64
N GLY A 114 13.67 16.87 12.89
CA GLY A 114 12.67 17.83 13.33
C GLY A 114 11.24 17.30 13.22
N LYS A 115 10.33 18.18 12.87
CA LYS A 115 8.90 17.90 12.81
C LYS A 115 8.57 16.79 11.81
N ILE A 116 9.23 16.78 10.67
CA ILE A 116 8.98 15.78 9.63
C ILE A 116 9.33 14.39 10.14
N ALA A 117 10.48 14.23 10.78
CA ALA A 117 10.87 12.95 11.36
C ALA A 117 9.89 12.51 12.45
N GLU A 118 9.49 13.43 13.31
CA GLU A 118 8.53 13.13 14.38
C GLU A 118 7.20 12.64 13.81
N GLU A 119 6.68 13.32 12.79
CA GLU A 119 5.42 12.95 12.16
C GLU A 119 5.51 11.56 11.55
N TYR A 120 6.56 11.25 10.79
CA TYR A 120 6.70 9.95 10.17
C TYR A 120 6.88 8.83 11.20
N LEU A 121 7.59 9.09 12.28
CA LEU A 121 7.74 8.10 13.34
C LEU A 121 6.43 7.84 14.05
N MET A 122 5.62 8.87 14.28
CA MET A 122 4.27 8.72 14.82
C MET A 122 3.38 7.93 13.87
N ILE A 123 3.49 8.18 12.57
CA ILE A 123 2.75 7.42 11.55
C ILE A 123 3.16 5.95 11.59
N ALA A 124 4.46 5.66 11.69
CA ALA A 124 4.95 4.30 11.78
C ALA A 124 4.38 3.58 13.00
N ASP A 125 4.33 4.26 14.15
CA ASP A 125 3.75 3.69 15.36
C ASP A 125 2.25 3.42 15.19
N LEU A 126 1.54 4.36 14.58
CA LEU A 126 0.11 4.20 14.31
C LEU A 126 -0.15 3.03 13.37
N MET A 127 0.65 2.91 12.32
CA MET A 127 0.47 1.84 11.34
C MET A 127 0.79 0.47 11.92
N GLU A 128 1.80 0.40 12.77
CA GLU A 128 2.13 -0.85 13.47
C GLU A 128 0.94 -1.32 14.30
N LYS A 129 0.31 -0.40 15.01
CA LYS A 129 -0.89 -0.71 15.78
C LYS A 129 -2.08 -1.05 14.89
N HIS A 130 -2.26 -0.27 13.82
CA HIS A 130 -3.38 -0.44 12.90
C HIS A 130 -3.38 -1.82 12.25
N PHE A 131 -2.20 -2.30 11.84
CA PHE A 131 -2.07 -3.60 11.17
C PHE A 131 -1.84 -4.77 12.14
N ALA A 132 -1.67 -4.50 13.43
CA ALA A 132 -1.49 -5.58 14.40
C ALA A 132 -2.75 -6.45 14.45
N GLU A 133 -2.55 -7.76 14.53
CA GLU A 133 -3.67 -8.67 14.69
C GLU A 133 -4.13 -8.64 16.13
N GLU A 134 -5.43 -8.50 16.32
CA GLU A 134 -5.99 -8.50 17.65
C GLU A 134 -6.12 -9.93 18.18
N ALA A 135 -5.69 -10.11 19.42
CA ALA A 135 -5.95 -11.36 20.12
C ALA A 135 -7.45 -11.43 20.43
N LYS A 136 -8.06 -12.56 20.12
CA LYS A 136 -9.49 -12.76 20.34
C LYS A 136 -9.71 -13.90 21.31
#